data_8796a2c1dff018bb81352f6128681f9b
#
_entry.id   8796a2c1dff018bb81352f6128681f9b
#
_cell.length_a   1.000
_cell.length_b   1.000
_cell.length_c   1.000
_cell.angle_alpha   90.00
_cell.angle_beta   90.00
_cell.angle_gamma   90.00
#
_symmetry.space_group_name_H-M   'P 1'
#
loop_
_entity.id
_entity.type
_entity.pdbx_description
1 polymer ?
#
loop_
_entity_poly.entity_id
_entity_poly.type
_entity_poly.pdbx_seq_one_letter_code
_entity_poly.pdbx_strand_id
1 'polypeptide(L)'
;MQFFINQDTPTSIETIVVGVPDHLNQLGEIKYHKTLIKERLETLKQYHVINSSIGKISSTLIYIDEKPKRLLTVGLGNLKILSYQRLLKVWGQLFQYLKDVHVTDCELLLDTFKSKHGNIVEICQTLGLQSAQSIFEFDHYKSDKKPPYQGRVYIQTTEHNIETK
;
A
#
# COMPACT_ATOMS: atom_id res chain seq x y z
N MET A 1 7.01 3.44 13.06
CA MET A 1 5.84 2.95 12.32
C MET A 1 5.42 1.60 12.88
N GLN A 2 4.16 1.42 13.14
CA GLN A 2 3.62 0.17 13.69
C GLN A 2 2.83 -0.56 12.63
N PHE A 3 2.98 -1.87 12.57
CA PHE A 3 2.26 -2.73 11.63
C PHE A 3 1.36 -3.70 12.39
N PHE A 4 0.12 -3.81 11.96
CA PHE A 4 -0.86 -4.75 12.49
C PHE A 4 -1.30 -5.67 11.36
N ILE A 5 -1.06 -6.97 11.49
CA ILE A 5 -1.35 -7.93 10.42
C ILE A 5 -2.64 -8.67 10.74
N ASN A 6 -3.58 -8.63 9.79
CA ASN A 6 -4.89 -9.31 9.87
C ASN A 6 -5.69 -8.99 11.13
N GLN A 7 -5.49 -7.78 11.67
CA GLN A 7 -6.34 -7.26 12.73
C GLN A 7 -7.43 -6.37 12.13
N ASP A 8 -8.54 -6.27 12.81
CA ASP A 8 -9.65 -5.43 12.36
C ASP A 8 -9.21 -3.99 12.25
N THR A 9 -9.44 -3.40 11.08
CA THR A 9 -9.12 -1.99 10.85
C THR A 9 -10.13 -1.11 11.59
N PRO A 10 -9.67 -0.20 12.44
CA PRO A 10 -10.59 0.74 13.10
C PRO A 10 -11.40 1.55 12.09
N THR A 11 -12.65 1.83 12.40
CA THR A 11 -13.54 2.60 11.52
C THR A 11 -13.07 4.03 11.31
N SER A 12 -12.19 4.54 12.19
CA SER A 12 -11.58 5.86 12.07
C SER A 12 -10.53 5.94 10.95
N ILE A 13 -10.05 4.79 10.44
CA ILE A 13 -9.08 4.76 9.34
C ILE A 13 -9.77 5.10 8.03
N GLU A 14 -9.31 6.16 7.38
CA GLU A 14 -9.95 6.70 6.17
C GLU A 14 -9.16 6.45 4.89
N THR A 15 -7.97 5.87 5.00
CA THR A 15 -7.06 5.67 3.86
C THR A 15 -6.85 4.19 3.60
N ILE A 16 -7.07 3.78 2.35
CA ILE A 16 -6.85 2.41 1.88
C ILE A 16 -5.80 2.44 0.79
N VAL A 17 -4.78 1.60 0.90
CA VAL A 17 -3.68 1.51 -0.07
C VAL A 17 -3.80 0.21 -0.86
N VAL A 18 -3.79 0.32 -2.18
CA VAL A 18 -3.85 -0.84 -3.08
C VAL A 18 -2.78 -0.75 -4.15
N GLY A 19 -2.25 -1.89 -4.57
CA GLY A 19 -1.36 -1.98 -5.72
C GLY A 19 -2.15 -2.10 -7.02
N VAL A 20 -1.66 -1.46 -8.07
CA VAL A 20 -2.33 -1.48 -9.39
C VAL A 20 -1.34 -1.98 -10.44
N PRO A 21 -1.54 -3.19 -10.97
CA PRO A 21 -0.72 -3.69 -12.08
C PRO A 21 -1.17 -3.11 -13.42
N ASP A 22 -0.34 -3.24 -14.45
CA ASP A 22 -0.67 -2.82 -15.82
C ASP A 22 -1.94 -3.50 -16.32
N HIS A 23 -2.13 -4.76 -15.96
CA HIS A 23 -3.32 -5.53 -16.33
C HIS A 23 -4.11 -5.87 -15.06
N LEU A 24 -5.30 -5.33 -14.94
CA LEU A 24 -6.13 -5.53 -13.75
C LEU A 24 -6.58 -6.98 -13.53
N ASN A 25 -6.55 -7.81 -14.58
CA ASN A 25 -6.80 -9.24 -14.42
C ASN A 25 -5.71 -9.97 -13.62
N GLN A 26 -4.55 -9.35 -13.44
CA GLN A 26 -3.46 -9.84 -12.60
C GLN A 26 -3.56 -9.37 -11.15
N LEU A 27 -4.55 -8.54 -10.85
CA LEU A 27 -4.74 -8.02 -9.50
C LEU A 27 -4.94 -9.16 -8.52
N GLY A 28 -4.18 -9.14 -7.44
CA GLY A 28 -4.30 -10.12 -6.36
C GLY A 28 -5.64 -10.01 -5.64
N GLU A 29 -5.87 -10.94 -4.72
CA GLU A 29 -7.12 -10.93 -3.97
C GLU A 29 -7.23 -9.70 -3.09
N ILE A 30 -8.44 -9.19 -2.97
CA ILE A 30 -8.76 -8.08 -2.07
C ILE A 30 -9.65 -8.65 -0.97
N LYS A 31 -9.16 -8.59 0.26
CA LYS A 31 -9.83 -9.23 1.39
C LYS A 31 -11.19 -8.60 1.72
N TYR A 32 -11.28 -7.27 1.63
CA TYR A 32 -12.49 -6.53 1.96
C TYR A 32 -12.97 -5.69 0.78
N HIS A 33 -14.27 -5.63 0.58
CA HIS A 33 -14.90 -4.79 -0.46
C HIS A 33 -14.36 -5.05 -1.87
N LYS A 34 -14.04 -6.33 -2.15
CA LYS A 34 -13.39 -6.76 -3.39
C LYS A 34 -14.07 -6.24 -4.65
N THR A 35 -15.37 -6.45 -4.77
CA THR A 35 -16.13 -6.05 -5.96
C THR A 35 -16.11 -4.54 -6.15
N LEU A 36 -16.37 -3.79 -5.08
CA LEU A 36 -16.40 -2.33 -5.14
C LEU A 36 -15.04 -1.75 -5.53
N ILE A 37 -13.98 -2.21 -4.89
CA ILE A 37 -12.63 -1.69 -5.15
C ILE A 37 -12.20 -2.04 -6.57
N LYS A 38 -12.43 -3.28 -7.01
CA LYS A 38 -12.06 -3.72 -8.35
C LYS A 38 -12.78 -2.91 -9.44
N GLU A 39 -14.09 -2.70 -9.29
CA GLU A 39 -14.87 -1.91 -10.23
C GLU A 39 -14.36 -0.46 -10.28
N ARG A 40 -14.06 0.13 -9.12
CA ARG A 40 -13.53 1.50 -9.07
C ARG A 40 -12.16 1.59 -9.73
N LEU A 41 -11.29 0.62 -9.52
CA LEU A 41 -9.97 0.60 -10.17
C LEU A 41 -10.11 0.50 -11.69
N GLU A 42 -11.01 -0.32 -12.20
CA GLU A 42 -11.27 -0.44 -13.62
C GLU A 42 -11.74 0.91 -14.22
N THR A 43 -12.69 1.56 -13.55
CA THR A 43 -13.21 2.85 -14.00
C THR A 43 -12.14 3.93 -13.97
N LEU A 44 -11.40 4.02 -12.86
CA LEU A 44 -10.36 5.03 -12.71
C LEU A 44 -9.22 4.86 -13.72
N LYS A 45 -8.87 3.62 -14.02
CA LYS A 45 -7.86 3.34 -15.03
C LYS A 45 -8.35 3.68 -16.43
N GLN A 46 -9.61 3.37 -16.74
CA GLN A 46 -10.21 3.70 -18.02
C GLN A 46 -10.17 5.21 -18.30
N TYR A 47 -10.43 6.03 -17.28
CA TYR A 47 -10.42 7.48 -17.40
C TYR A 47 -9.07 8.13 -17.10
N HIS A 48 -8.01 7.33 -16.98
CA HIS A 48 -6.65 7.79 -16.72
C HIS A 48 -6.49 8.59 -15.43
N VAL A 49 -7.35 8.35 -14.45
CA VAL A 49 -7.24 8.99 -13.13
C VAL A 49 -6.11 8.36 -12.31
N ILE A 50 -5.87 7.07 -12.51
CA ILE A 50 -4.78 6.35 -11.84
C ILE A 50 -3.76 5.89 -12.87
N ASN A 51 -2.52 5.72 -12.40
CA ASN A 51 -1.39 5.34 -13.24
C ASN A 51 -0.78 4.05 -12.70
N SER A 52 -0.67 3.03 -13.55
CA SER A 52 -0.09 1.74 -13.19
C SER A 52 1.44 1.71 -13.32
N SER A 53 2.08 2.76 -13.83
CA SER A 53 3.54 2.81 -13.92
C SER A 53 4.18 2.63 -12.55
N ILE A 54 5.26 1.85 -12.49
CA ILE A 54 5.87 1.47 -11.22
C ILE A 54 6.23 2.66 -10.35
N GLY A 55 5.81 2.63 -9.10
CA GLY A 55 6.07 3.67 -8.12
C GLY A 55 5.20 4.92 -8.22
N LYS A 56 4.30 5.00 -9.18
CA LYS A 56 3.40 6.13 -9.30
C LYS A 56 2.24 5.99 -8.33
N ILE A 57 1.99 7.04 -7.55
CA ILE A 57 0.96 7.04 -6.51
C ILE A 57 -0.11 8.04 -6.90
N SER A 58 -1.35 7.59 -6.86
CA SER A 58 -2.52 8.42 -7.14
C SER A 58 -3.49 8.36 -5.96
N SER A 59 -4.13 9.47 -5.66
CA SER A 59 -5.09 9.57 -4.57
C SER A 59 -6.46 9.93 -5.14
N THR A 60 -7.49 9.21 -4.72
CA THR A 60 -8.86 9.49 -5.10
C THR A 60 -9.79 9.17 -3.94
N LEU A 61 -11.04 9.59 -4.04
CA LEU A 61 -12.05 9.27 -3.04
C LEU A 61 -12.97 8.17 -3.56
N ILE A 62 -13.27 7.24 -2.67
CA ILE A 62 -14.32 6.24 -2.89
C ILE A 62 -15.27 6.28 -1.70
N TYR A 63 -16.48 5.78 -1.90
CA TYR A 63 -17.47 5.70 -0.83
C TYR A 63 -17.70 4.24 -0.47
N ILE A 64 -17.49 3.92 0.79
CA ILE A 64 -17.77 2.60 1.35
C ILE A 64 -18.79 2.78 2.46
N ASP A 65 -19.95 2.13 2.34
CA ASP A 65 -21.06 2.27 3.27
C ASP A 65 -21.43 3.74 3.53
N GLU A 66 -21.51 4.50 2.44
CA GLU A 66 -21.87 5.93 2.41
C GLU A 66 -20.83 6.85 3.08
N LYS A 67 -19.67 6.31 3.47
CA LYS A 67 -18.57 7.09 4.04
C LYS A 67 -17.46 7.29 3.03
N PRO A 68 -16.91 8.52 2.90
CA PRO A 68 -15.78 8.74 2.01
C PRO A 68 -14.52 8.09 2.58
N LYS A 69 -13.78 7.41 1.70
CA LYS A 69 -12.47 6.84 1.99
C LYS A 69 -11.49 7.32 0.94
N ARG A 70 -10.28 7.63 1.38
CA ARG A 70 -9.19 7.93 0.44
C ARG A 70 -8.62 6.62 -0.09
N LEU A 71 -8.62 6.45 -1.39
CA LEU A 71 -7.99 5.30 -2.05
C LEU A 71 -6.65 5.76 -2.63
N LEU A 72 -5.57 5.25 -2.08
CA LEU A 72 -4.22 5.46 -2.63
C LEU A 72 -3.88 4.27 -3.52
N THR A 73 -3.63 4.55 -4.79
CA THR A 73 -3.22 3.52 -5.74
C THR A 73 -1.73 3.65 -5.98
N VAL A 74 -1.04 2.51 -5.93
CA VAL A 74 0.42 2.43 -6.14
C VAL A 74 0.68 1.61 -7.38
N GLY A 75 1.27 2.22 -8.40
CA GLY A 75 1.58 1.54 -9.64
C GLY A 75 2.63 0.46 -9.44
N LEU A 76 2.37 -0.73 -9.96
CA LEU A 76 3.28 -1.87 -9.90
C LEU A 76 3.85 -2.26 -11.26
N GLY A 77 3.34 -1.65 -12.33
CA GLY A 77 3.76 -1.99 -13.69
C GLY A 77 3.39 -3.41 -14.06
N ASN A 78 4.27 -4.08 -14.80
CA ASN A 78 4.06 -5.46 -15.18
C ASN A 78 4.47 -6.38 -14.03
N LEU A 79 3.49 -7.09 -13.46
CA LEU A 79 3.74 -8.00 -12.33
C LEU A 79 4.70 -9.13 -12.67
N LYS A 80 4.84 -9.52 -13.96
CA LYS A 80 5.77 -10.56 -14.36
C LYS A 80 7.23 -10.18 -14.14
N ILE A 81 7.54 -8.89 -14.14
CA ILE A 81 8.90 -8.38 -13.95
C ILE A 81 9.08 -7.66 -12.63
N LEU A 82 8.09 -7.71 -11.76
CA LEU A 82 8.19 -7.08 -10.43
C LEU A 82 9.20 -7.87 -9.58
N SER A 83 10.34 -7.25 -9.33
CA SER A 83 11.44 -7.84 -8.58
C SER A 83 11.44 -7.35 -7.14
N TYR A 84 12.24 -8.02 -6.31
CA TYR A 84 12.49 -7.62 -4.93
C TYR A 84 12.96 -6.16 -4.85
N GLN A 85 13.94 -5.78 -5.69
CA GLN A 85 14.48 -4.42 -5.68
C GLN A 85 13.47 -3.37 -6.12
N ARG A 86 12.64 -3.70 -7.11
CA ARG A 86 11.58 -2.81 -7.57
C ARG A 86 10.53 -2.62 -6.49
N LEU A 87 10.20 -3.67 -5.78
CA LEU A 87 9.23 -3.61 -4.69
C LEU A 87 9.75 -2.76 -3.53
N LEU A 88 11.04 -2.85 -3.20
CA LEU A 88 11.65 -1.96 -2.21
C LEU A 88 11.51 -0.49 -2.61
N LYS A 89 11.72 -0.18 -3.88
CA LYS A 89 11.56 1.17 -4.40
C LYS A 89 10.10 1.63 -4.28
N VAL A 90 9.15 0.76 -4.59
CA VAL A 90 7.71 1.05 -4.48
C VAL A 90 7.37 1.41 -3.04
N TRP A 91 7.82 0.61 -2.06
CA TRP A 91 7.58 0.89 -0.65
C TRP A 91 8.20 2.21 -0.20
N GLY A 92 9.42 2.49 -0.66
CA GLY A 92 10.08 3.75 -0.33
C GLY A 92 9.29 4.96 -0.83
N GLN A 93 8.78 4.89 -2.04
CA GLN A 93 7.96 5.96 -2.61
C GLN A 93 6.62 6.09 -1.88
N LEU A 94 6.00 4.98 -1.49
CA LEU A 94 4.76 4.99 -0.72
C LEU A 94 4.97 5.68 0.64
N PHE A 95 5.99 5.29 1.38
CA PHE A 95 6.25 5.87 2.70
C PHE A 95 6.58 7.36 2.60
N GLN A 96 7.33 7.76 1.59
CA GLN A 96 7.60 9.16 1.37
C GLN A 96 6.33 9.95 1.07
N TYR A 97 5.45 9.39 0.24
CA TYR A 97 4.17 10.01 -0.07
C TYR A 97 3.30 10.17 1.18
N LEU A 98 3.23 9.12 2.01
CA LEU A 98 2.44 9.18 3.25
C LEU A 98 2.93 10.26 4.19
N LYS A 99 4.25 10.45 4.28
CA LYS A 99 4.83 11.54 5.06
C LYS A 99 4.48 12.91 4.48
N ASP A 100 4.59 13.06 3.17
CA ASP A 100 4.37 14.33 2.49
C ASP A 100 2.93 14.80 2.60
N VAL A 101 1.97 13.89 2.61
CA VAL A 101 0.54 14.22 2.75
C VAL A 101 0.03 14.08 4.17
N HIS A 102 0.91 13.80 5.12
CA HIS A 102 0.59 13.69 6.56
C HIS A 102 -0.47 12.61 6.88
N VAL A 103 -0.45 11.51 6.14
CA VAL A 103 -1.27 10.34 6.45
C VAL A 103 -0.56 9.52 7.52
N THR A 104 -1.17 9.41 8.69
CA THR A 104 -0.57 8.69 9.81
C THR A 104 -1.03 7.24 9.88
N ASP A 105 -2.27 6.96 9.52
CA ASP A 105 -2.86 5.63 9.65
C ASP A 105 -3.49 5.23 8.32
N CYS A 106 -3.25 3.98 7.90
CA CYS A 106 -3.84 3.46 6.67
C CYS A 106 -4.06 1.96 6.75
N GLU A 107 -4.94 1.47 5.89
CA GLU A 107 -5.13 0.05 5.64
C GLU A 107 -4.41 -0.32 4.35
N LEU A 108 -3.57 -1.34 4.39
CA LEU A 108 -2.80 -1.81 3.24
C LEU A 108 -3.33 -3.18 2.82
N LEU A 109 -3.84 -3.27 1.60
CA LEU A 109 -4.30 -4.53 1.02
C LEU A 109 -3.11 -5.22 0.35
N LEU A 110 -2.37 -5.99 1.14
CA LEU A 110 -1.06 -6.51 0.77
C LEU A 110 -1.09 -7.45 -0.43
N ASP A 111 -2.15 -8.24 -0.56
CA ASP A 111 -2.25 -9.22 -1.66
C ASP A 111 -2.32 -8.55 -3.03
N THR A 112 -2.71 -7.29 -3.11
CA THR A 112 -2.70 -6.53 -4.37
C THR A 112 -1.30 -6.25 -4.89
N PHE A 113 -0.28 -6.37 -4.04
CA PHE A 113 1.12 -6.19 -4.39
C PHE A 113 1.81 -7.50 -4.78
N LYS A 114 1.07 -8.60 -4.78
CA LYS A 114 1.61 -9.93 -5.03
C LYS A 114 1.52 -10.26 -6.51
N SER A 115 2.63 -10.70 -7.11
CA SER A 115 2.63 -11.29 -8.44
C SER A 115 2.07 -12.71 -8.38
N LYS A 116 1.70 -13.27 -9.52
CA LYS A 116 1.14 -14.62 -9.62
C LYS A 116 2.07 -15.69 -9.01
N HIS A 117 3.37 -15.49 -9.14
CA HIS A 117 4.39 -16.38 -8.58
C HIS A 117 5.08 -15.80 -7.36
N GLY A 118 4.57 -14.68 -6.84
CA GLY A 118 5.16 -14.01 -5.69
C GLY A 118 4.86 -14.72 -4.38
N ASN A 119 5.77 -14.55 -3.43
CA ASN A 119 5.62 -15.05 -2.08
C ASN A 119 5.26 -13.88 -1.15
N ILE A 120 4.14 -14.00 -0.47
CA ILE A 120 3.66 -12.94 0.42
C ILE A 120 4.63 -12.65 1.56
N VAL A 121 5.36 -13.66 2.02
CA VAL A 121 6.37 -13.50 3.08
C VAL A 121 7.51 -12.59 2.60
N GLU A 122 7.98 -12.78 1.37
CA GLU A 122 9.01 -11.92 0.78
C GLU A 122 8.51 -10.47 0.64
N ILE A 123 7.25 -10.30 0.26
CA ILE A 123 6.65 -8.97 0.16
C ILE A 123 6.62 -8.29 1.54
N CYS A 124 6.21 -9.01 2.57
CA CYS A 124 6.24 -8.51 3.94
C CYS A 124 7.65 -8.13 4.39
N GLN A 125 8.66 -8.92 4.03
CA GLN A 125 10.05 -8.64 4.37
C GLN A 125 10.53 -7.35 3.72
N THR A 126 10.21 -7.12 2.44
CA THR A 126 10.56 -5.87 1.77
C THR A 126 9.90 -4.67 2.43
N LEU A 127 8.65 -4.82 2.81
CA LEU A 127 7.89 -3.77 3.49
C LEU A 127 8.54 -3.40 4.83
N GLY A 128 8.87 -4.40 5.65
CA GLY A 128 9.50 -4.18 6.94
C GLY A 128 10.89 -3.53 6.81
N LEU A 129 11.70 -4.01 5.88
CA LEU A 129 13.03 -3.47 5.64
C LEU A 129 12.96 -2.01 5.20
N GLN A 130 12.09 -1.69 4.25
CA GLN A 130 11.99 -0.33 3.73
C GLN A 130 11.39 0.62 4.77
N SER A 131 10.47 0.18 5.61
CA SER A 131 9.91 1.02 6.66
C SER A 131 10.99 1.41 7.67
N ALA A 132 11.84 0.47 8.07
CA ALA A 132 12.94 0.74 8.99
C ALA A 132 13.94 1.74 8.38
N GLN A 133 14.27 1.57 7.10
CA GLN A 133 15.17 2.48 6.39
C GLN A 133 14.56 3.88 6.27
N SER A 134 13.28 3.98 5.98
CA SER A 134 12.59 5.27 5.88
C SER A 134 12.60 6.04 7.19
N ILE A 135 12.41 5.35 8.31
CA ILE A 135 12.48 5.97 9.64
C ILE A 135 13.90 6.46 9.91
N PHE A 136 14.90 5.64 9.61
CA PHE A 136 16.31 5.98 9.82
C PHE A 136 16.71 7.22 9.01
N GLU A 137 16.37 7.27 7.73
CA GLU A 137 16.67 8.43 6.87
C GLU A 137 16.00 9.70 7.40
N PHE A 138 14.78 9.59 7.85
CA PHE A 138 14.04 10.71 8.42
C PHE A 138 14.76 11.29 9.64
N ASP A 139 15.19 10.46 10.57
CA ASP A 139 15.88 10.89 11.79
C ASP A 139 17.27 11.44 11.47
N HIS A 140 17.97 10.87 10.49
CA HIS A 140 19.33 11.25 10.14
C HIS A 140 19.39 12.64 9.49
N TYR A 141 18.42 12.98 8.64
CA TYR A 141 18.43 14.23 7.88
C TYR A 141 17.77 15.40 8.61
N LYS A 142 17.05 15.17 9.68
CA LYS A 142 16.41 16.25 10.43
C LYS A 142 17.18 16.58 11.67
N SER A 143 17.95 17.66 11.59
CA SER A 143 18.55 18.30 12.77
C SER A 143 17.49 18.92 13.69
N ASP A 144 16.32 19.23 13.15
CA ASP A 144 15.17 19.67 13.94
C ASP A 144 14.57 18.48 14.65
N LYS A 145 14.50 18.49 15.94
CA LYS A 145 13.98 17.42 16.79
C LYS A 145 12.48 17.18 16.58
N LYS A 146 12.04 17.05 15.31
CA LYS A 146 10.67 16.64 15.03
C LYS A 146 10.52 15.16 15.39
N PRO A 147 9.39 14.78 16.01
CA PRO A 147 9.17 13.38 16.31
C PRO A 147 9.23 12.53 15.04
N PRO A 148 9.77 11.29 15.12
CA PRO A 148 9.79 10.41 13.97
C PRO A 148 8.35 10.17 13.47
N TYR A 149 8.22 9.89 12.18
CA TYR A 149 6.92 9.58 11.60
C TYR A 149 6.34 8.35 12.30
N GLN A 150 5.24 8.56 13.02
CA GLN A 150 4.55 7.51 13.74
C GLN A 150 3.25 7.19 13.02
N GLY A 151 3.33 6.24 12.10
CA GLY A 151 2.16 5.76 11.40
C GLY A 151 1.75 4.37 11.89
N ARG A 152 0.48 4.05 11.75
CA ARG A 152 -0.06 2.73 11.98
C ARG A 152 -0.57 2.18 10.64
N VAL A 153 -0.06 1.01 10.26
CA VAL A 153 -0.43 0.37 9.00
C VAL A 153 -1.13 -0.95 9.32
N TYR A 154 -2.39 -1.04 8.95
CA TYR A 154 -3.20 -2.24 9.12
C TYR A 154 -3.12 -3.06 7.85
N ILE A 155 -2.30 -4.12 7.88
CA ILE A 155 -2.06 -4.98 6.74
C ILE A 155 -3.12 -6.07 6.69
N GLN A 156 -3.83 -6.13 5.58
CA GLN A 156 -4.83 -7.17 5.33
C GLN A 156 -4.35 -8.10 4.24
N THR A 157 -4.33 -9.38 4.54
CA THR A 157 -3.93 -10.42 3.59
C THR A 157 -4.77 -11.68 3.81
N THR A 158 -4.95 -12.47 2.75
CA THR A 158 -5.61 -13.77 2.84
C THR A 158 -4.69 -14.84 3.41
N GLU A 159 -3.38 -14.58 3.49
CA GLU A 159 -2.42 -15.50 4.08
C GLU A 159 -2.44 -15.41 5.61
N HIS A 160 -2.48 -16.55 6.30
CA HIS A 160 -2.59 -16.60 7.75
C HIS A 160 -1.28 -16.91 8.46
N ASN A 161 -0.23 -17.31 7.74
CA ASN A 161 1.02 -17.78 8.32
C ASN A 161 2.15 -16.75 8.28
N ILE A 162 1.80 -15.47 8.28
CA ILE A 162 2.81 -14.41 8.27
C ILE A 162 3.18 -14.08 9.71
N GLU A 163 4.44 -14.31 10.06
CA GLU A 163 4.94 -13.92 11.36
C GLU A 163 5.15 -12.41 11.41
N THR A 164 4.64 -11.80 12.46
CA THR A 164 4.86 -10.37 12.72
C THR A 164 6.31 -10.12 13.10
N LYS A 165 6.89 -9.15 12.48
CA LYS A 165 8.18 -8.62 12.93
C LYS A 165 7.97 -7.38 13.75
#